data_45e46c76cd2e7c6d60c1a1a2dbcc9941
#
_entry.id   45e46c76cd2e7c6d60c1a1a2dbcc9941
#
_cell.length_a   1.000
_cell.length_b   1.000
_cell.length_c   1.000
_cell.angle_alpha   90.00
_cell.angle_beta   90.00
_cell.angle_gamma   90.00
#
_symmetry.space_group_name_H-M   'P 1'
#
loop_
_entity.id
_entity.type
_entity.pdbx_description
1 polymer ?
#
loop_
_entity_poly.entity_id
_entity_poly.type
_entity_poly.pdbx_seq_one_letter_code
_entity_poly.pdbx_strand_id
1 'polypeptide(L)'
;MTVRLVGKEMPVLPAPPESGRSRLEKGCVYLPEGTREEQTVLLREFYKEQAHAYLSLRAEEWAAHFGIEIRGVKITSARKRWGSCSSRGGLNFSWRLMMAPPEAIDAVIIHELMHRIEFNHSKTFRALEKKNVPNYEACQKQLRETARHFSDI
;
A
#
# COMPACT_ATOMS: atom_id res chain seq x y z
N MET A 1 -2.43 -20.16 -8.95
CA MET A 1 -2.27 -19.22 -7.83
C MET A 1 -2.30 -17.80 -8.36
N THR A 2 -2.92 -16.88 -7.63
CA THR A 2 -2.95 -15.46 -7.97
C THR A 2 -2.50 -14.64 -6.76
N VAL A 3 -2.05 -13.41 -7.03
CA VAL A 3 -1.78 -12.41 -6.00
C VAL A 3 -2.55 -11.13 -6.34
N ARG A 4 -2.89 -10.36 -5.32
CA ARG A 4 -3.54 -9.06 -5.51
C ARG A 4 -2.49 -7.95 -5.51
N LEU A 5 -2.55 -7.12 -6.53
CA LEU A 5 -1.69 -5.93 -6.61
C LEU A 5 -2.51 -4.78 -7.20
N VAL A 6 -2.62 -3.71 -6.44
CA VAL A 6 -3.37 -2.48 -6.80
C VAL A 6 -4.80 -2.84 -7.24
N GLY A 7 -5.46 -3.71 -6.46
CA GLY A 7 -6.84 -4.13 -6.69
C GLY A 7 -7.04 -5.16 -7.79
N LYS A 8 -5.98 -5.58 -8.47
CA LYS A 8 -6.08 -6.57 -9.55
C LYS A 8 -5.51 -7.92 -9.10
N GLU A 9 -6.18 -8.99 -9.50
CA GLU A 9 -5.63 -10.32 -9.36
C GLU A 9 -4.69 -10.61 -10.52
N MET A 10 -3.46 -11.00 -10.18
CA MET A 10 -2.44 -11.31 -11.16
C MET A 10 -2.05 -12.78 -11.06
N PRO A 11 -1.95 -13.50 -12.19
CA PRO A 11 -1.49 -14.87 -12.14
C PRO A 11 -0.03 -14.94 -11.69
N VAL A 12 0.27 -15.97 -10.92
CA VAL A 12 1.63 -16.28 -10.47
C VAL A 12 2.14 -17.43 -11.31
N LEU A 13 3.24 -17.22 -12.02
CA LEU A 13 3.88 -18.19 -12.87
C LEU A 13 5.22 -18.62 -12.28
N PRO A 14 5.61 -19.88 -12.44
CA PRO A 14 6.88 -20.34 -11.93
C PRO A 14 8.06 -19.73 -12.69
N ALA A 15 9.14 -19.46 -11.97
CA ALA A 15 10.41 -19.05 -12.54
C ALA A 15 11.50 -20.01 -12.02
N PRO A 16 12.64 -20.13 -12.73
CA PRO A 16 13.73 -20.96 -12.25
C PRO A 16 14.21 -20.53 -10.87
N PRO A 17 14.59 -21.49 -9.99
CA PRO A 17 15.07 -21.15 -8.65
C PRO A 17 16.23 -20.17 -8.62
N GLU A 18 17.11 -20.25 -9.62
CA GLU A 18 18.28 -19.38 -9.76
C GLU A 18 17.91 -17.93 -10.10
N SER A 19 16.65 -17.63 -10.43
CA SER A 19 16.18 -16.25 -10.67
C SER A 19 16.33 -15.37 -9.43
N GLY A 20 16.27 -15.96 -8.25
CA GLY A 20 16.59 -15.31 -6.99
C GLY A 20 15.53 -14.38 -6.41
N ARG A 21 14.64 -13.82 -7.21
CA ARG A 21 13.59 -12.91 -6.75
C ARG A 21 12.36 -12.97 -7.63
N SER A 22 11.23 -12.53 -7.08
CA SER A 22 10.00 -12.38 -7.84
C SER A 22 10.07 -11.13 -8.71
N ARG A 23 9.38 -11.16 -9.84
CA ARG A 23 9.29 -9.99 -10.72
C ARG A 23 7.91 -9.89 -11.35
N LEU A 24 7.52 -8.66 -11.66
CA LEU A 24 6.29 -8.38 -12.40
C LEU A 24 6.65 -8.13 -13.87
N GLU A 25 6.02 -8.88 -14.76
CA GLU A 25 6.27 -8.75 -16.19
C GLU A 25 4.99 -9.11 -16.95
N LYS A 26 4.54 -8.22 -17.84
CA LYS A 26 3.37 -8.43 -18.70
C LYS A 26 2.10 -8.87 -17.93
N GLY A 27 1.87 -8.28 -16.76
CA GLY A 27 0.69 -8.55 -15.96
C GLY A 27 0.74 -9.86 -15.17
N CYS A 28 1.88 -10.51 -15.11
CA CYS A 28 2.08 -11.75 -14.35
C CYS A 28 3.20 -11.58 -13.34
N VAL A 29 3.07 -12.26 -12.20
CA VAL A 29 4.13 -12.31 -11.20
C VAL A 29 4.90 -13.62 -11.38
N TYR A 30 6.19 -13.51 -11.68
CA TYR A 30 7.07 -14.67 -11.82
C TYR A 30 7.72 -14.94 -10.47
N LEU A 31 7.42 -16.11 -9.91
CA LEU A 31 7.88 -16.52 -8.59
C LEU A 31 8.83 -17.68 -8.72
N PRO A 32 10.10 -17.54 -8.25
CA PRO A 32 11.04 -18.67 -8.26
C PRO A 32 10.49 -19.90 -7.55
N GLU A 33 10.72 -21.05 -8.12
CA GLU A 33 10.33 -22.33 -7.51
C GLU A 33 11.13 -22.56 -6.23
N GLY A 34 10.47 -23.18 -5.26
CA GLY A 34 11.06 -23.44 -3.95
C GLY A 34 10.01 -23.92 -2.97
N THR A 35 10.39 -24.01 -1.71
CA THR A 35 9.46 -24.36 -0.64
C THR A 35 8.42 -23.27 -0.44
N ARG A 36 7.33 -23.61 0.25
CA ARG A 36 6.29 -22.63 0.57
C ARG A 36 6.85 -21.46 1.39
N GLU A 37 7.73 -21.75 2.33
CA GLU A 37 8.37 -20.74 3.18
C GLU A 37 9.25 -19.81 2.35
N GLU A 38 10.06 -20.35 1.47
CA GLU A 38 10.90 -19.57 0.55
C GLU A 38 10.07 -18.67 -0.35
N GLN A 39 9.00 -19.21 -0.92
CA GLN A 39 8.10 -18.44 -1.79
C GLN A 39 7.36 -17.34 -1.03
N THR A 40 6.97 -17.58 0.21
CA THR A 40 6.34 -16.55 1.06
C THR A 40 7.29 -15.38 1.28
N VAL A 41 8.55 -15.66 1.59
CA VAL A 41 9.56 -14.61 1.76
C VAL A 41 9.73 -13.80 0.47
N LEU A 42 9.83 -14.47 -0.68
CA LEU A 42 9.99 -13.81 -1.97
C LEU A 42 8.79 -12.95 -2.34
N LEU A 43 7.57 -13.38 -2.04
CA LEU A 43 6.38 -12.59 -2.28
C LEU A 43 6.33 -11.34 -1.38
N ARG A 44 6.70 -11.48 -0.11
CA ARG A 44 6.77 -10.32 0.80
C ARG A 44 7.78 -9.29 0.31
N GLU A 45 8.95 -9.74 -0.11
CA GLU A 45 9.97 -8.84 -0.67
C GLU A 45 9.47 -8.16 -1.95
N PHE A 46 8.78 -8.90 -2.80
CA PHE A 46 8.13 -8.35 -3.99
C PHE A 46 7.14 -7.24 -3.63
N TYR A 47 6.26 -7.49 -2.66
CA TYR A 47 5.29 -6.47 -2.23
C TYR A 47 5.97 -5.24 -1.63
N LYS A 48 7.05 -5.42 -0.87
CA LYS A 48 7.80 -4.29 -0.31
C LYS A 48 8.42 -3.43 -1.41
N GLU A 49 8.99 -4.04 -2.43
CA GLU A 49 9.56 -3.32 -3.57
C GLU A 49 8.46 -2.55 -4.34
N GLN A 50 7.35 -3.20 -4.64
CA GLN A 50 6.22 -2.56 -5.31
C GLN A 50 5.65 -1.41 -4.48
N ALA A 51 5.51 -1.63 -3.18
CA ALA A 51 5.00 -0.62 -2.25
C ALA A 51 5.90 0.59 -2.20
N HIS A 52 7.20 0.41 -2.09
CA HIS A 52 8.15 1.53 -2.03
C HIS A 52 8.04 2.39 -3.29
N ALA A 53 8.05 1.78 -4.46
CA ALA A 53 7.98 2.50 -5.72
C ALA A 53 6.63 3.22 -5.90
N TYR A 54 5.54 2.50 -5.74
CA TYR A 54 4.19 3.03 -5.99
C TYR A 54 3.79 4.08 -4.95
N LEU A 55 3.93 3.76 -3.66
CA LEU A 55 3.47 4.64 -2.58
C LEU A 55 4.32 5.89 -2.46
N SER A 56 5.64 5.81 -2.72
CA SER A 56 6.49 7.00 -2.74
C SER A 56 6.05 7.97 -3.83
N LEU A 57 5.80 7.48 -5.03
CA LEU A 57 5.36 8.31 -6.14
C LEU A 57 3.99 8.93 -5.87
N ARG A 58 3.01 8.12 -5.44
CA ARG A 58 1.66 8.62 -5.17
C ARG A 58 1.62 9.60 -4.00
N ALA A 59 2.41 9.33 -2.95
CA ALA A 59 2.49 10.25 -1.81
C ALA A 59 3.06 11.61 -2.22
N GLU A 60 4.08 11.63 -3.06
CA GLU A 60 4.66 12.88 -3.58
C GLU A 60 3.67 13.63 -4.46
N GLU A 61 2.92 12.93 -5.32
CA GLU A 61 1.91 13.53 -6.18
C GLU A 61 0.80 14.19 -5.34
N TRP A 62 0.27 13.49 -4.35
CA TRP A 62 -0.77 14.03 -3.47
C TRP A 62 -0.25 15.15 -2.58
N ALA A 63 0.97 15.02 -2.05
CA ALA A 63 1.60 16.06 -1.25
C ALA A 63 1.74 17.35 -2.05
N ALA A 64 2.18 17.26 -3.30
CA ALA A 64 2.29 18.40 -4.19
C ALA A 64 0.91 19.02 -4.47
N HIS A 65 -0.10 18.19 -4.68
CA HIS A 65 -1.48 18.65 -4.91
C HIS A 65 -2.02 19.49 -3.74
N PHE A 66 -1.71 19.08 -2.51
CA PHE A 66 -2.16 19.77 -1.30
C PHE A 66 -1.18 20.86 -0.80
N GLY A 67 -0.02 20.99 -1.45
CA GLY A 67 1.01 21.94 -1.00
C GLY A 67 1.65 21.53 0.33
N ILE A 68 1.76 20.23 0.59
CA ILE A 68 2.31 19.67 1.83
C ILE A 68 3.71 19.15 1.56
N GLU A 69 4.66 19.48 2.46
CA GLU A 69 6.00 18.90 2.44
C GLU A 69 6.03 17.60 3.23
N ILE A 70 6.66 16.57 2.67
CA ILE A 70 6.89 15.29 3.34
C ILE A 70 8.38 14.97 3.36
N ARG A 71 8.82 14.17 4.35
CA ARG A 71 10.23 13.82 4.52
C ARG A 71 10.59 12.45 3.98
N GLY A 72 9.69 11.81 3.29
CA GLY A 72 9.92 10.52 2.69
C GLY A 72 8.90 9.48 3.12
N VAL A 73 9.01 8.31 2.51
CA VAL A 73 8.08 7.20 2.71
C VAL A 73 8.88 5.97 3.11
N LYS A 74 8.45 5.33 4.21
CA LYS A 74 8.99 4.04 4.66
C LYS A 74 7.91 2.98 4.55
N ILE A 75 8.32 1.76 4.22
CA ILE A 75 7.41 0.63 4.11
C ILE A 75 7.55 -0.25 5.34
N THR A 76 6.41 -0.63 5.91
CA THR A 76 6.32 -1.48 7.11
C THR A 76 5.64 -2.80 6.78
N SER A 77 5.61 -3.71 7.74
CA SER A 77 4.89 -4.97 7.67
C SER A 77 3.67 -5.00 8.61
N ALA A 78 3.16 -3.84 8.99
CA ALA A 78 2.04 -3.74 9.93
C ALA A 78 0.79 -4.44 9.38
N ARG A 79 0.07 -5.11 10.28
CA ARG A 79 -1.20 -5.80 9.95
C ARG A 79 -2.43 -5.03 10.41
N LYS A 80 -2.29 -4.19 11.45
CA LYS A 80 -3.41 -3.50 12.09
C LYS A 80 -3.57 -2.05 11.68
N ARG A 81 -2.64 -1.52 10.91
CA ARG A 81 -2.74 -0.16 10.38
C ARG A 81 -2.18 -0.11 8.96
N TRP A 82 -2.82 0.70 8.14
CA TRP A 82 -2.39 0.90 6.77
C TRP A 82 -1.20 1.85 6.65
N GLY A 83 -1.17 2.85 7.52
CA GLY A 83 -0.13 3.85 7.50
C GLY A 83 -0.06 4.68 8.76
N SER A 84 0.91 5.58 8.81
CA SER A 84 1.08 6.55 9.89
C SER A 84 1.85 7.76 9.36
N CYS A 85 1.76 8.86 10.09
CA CYS A 85 2.48 10.09 9.78
C CYS A 85 3.16 10.59 11.03
N SER A 86 4.48 10.85 10.96
CA SER A 86 5.20 11.45 12.06
C SER A 86 4.98 12.96 12.09
N SER A 87 5.21 13.58 13.25
CA SER A 87 5.11 15.04 13.39
C SER A 87 6.09 15.80 12.49
N ARG A 88 7.14 15.14 12.03
CA ARG A 88 8.15 15.73 11.15
C ARG A 88 7.89 15.52 9.67
N GLY A 89 6.77 14.85 9.31
CA GLY A 89 6.38 14.64 7.92
C GLY A 89 6.87 13.34 7.30
N GLY A 90 7.38 12.42 8.08
CA GLY A 90 7.69 11.07 7.62
C GLY A 90 6.42 10.24 7.50
N LEU A 91 6.21 9.60 6.36
CA LEU A 91 5.07 8.73 6.13
C LEU A 91 5.51 7.28 6.20
N ASN A 92 4.68 6.43 6.80
CA ASN A 92 4.89 4.98 6.83
C ASN A 92 3.65 4.31 6.27
N PHE A 93 3.84 3.32 5.43
CA PHE A 93 2.73 2.52 4.87
C PHE A 93 3.08 1.04 4.94
N SER A 94 2.09 0.24 5.27
CA SER A 94 2.22 -1.22 5.19
C SER A 94 2.27 -1.66 3.73
N TRP A 95 3.16 -2.61 3.40
CA TRP A 95 3.17 -3.18 2.05
C TRP A 95 1.85 -3.90 1.72
N ARG A 96 1.08 -4.28 2.74
CA ARG A 96 -0.23 -4.91 2.55
C ARG A 96 -1.24 -3.97 1.89
N LEU A 97 -1.00 -2.67 1.99
CA LEU A 97 -1.83 -1.66 1.31
C LEU A 97 -1.84 -1.86 -0.21
N MET A 98 -0.76 -2.45 -0.76
CA MET A 98 -0.66 -2.69 -2.20
C MET A 98 -1.69 -3.70 -2.73
N MET A 99 -2.36 -4.44 -1.85
CA MET A 99 -3.45 -5.35 -2.23
C MET A 99 -4.75 -4.60 -2.50
N ALA A 100 -4.89 -3.36 -2.01
CA ALA A 100 -6.11 -2.58 -2.11
C ALA A 100 -6.28 -1.96 -3.50
N PRO A 101 -7.52 -1.59 -3.89
CA PRO A 101 -7.75 -0.84 -5.12
C PRO A 101 -7.07 0.54 -5.08
N PRO A 102 -6.76 1.12 -6.25
CA PRO A 102 -6.06 2.41 -6.33
C PRO A 102 -6.73 3.53 -5.53
N GLU A 103 -8.04 3.65 -5.58
CA GLU A 103 -8.78 4.69 -4.87
C GLU A 103 -8.70 4.51 -3.35
N ALA A 104 -8.66 3.27 -2.87
CA ALA A 104 -8.50 2.98 -1.44
C ALA A 104 -7.06 3.27 -0.98
N ILE A 105 -6.07 2.98 -1.81
CA ILE A 105 -4.68 3.34 -1.55
C ILE A 105 -4.55 4.86 -1.44
N ASP A 106 -5.11 5.59 -2.40
CA ASP A 106 -5.08 7.06 -2.37
C ASP A 106 -5.79 7.61 -1.12
N ALA A 107 -6.88 6.99 -0.69
CA ALA A 107 -7.59 7.39 0.53
C ALA A 107 -6.69 7.30 1.77
N VAL A 108 -5.89 6.24 1.89
CA VAL A 108 -4.95 6.08 3.00
C VAL A 108 -3.83 7.14 2.92
N ILE A 109 -3.30 7.37 1.73
CA ILE A 109 -2.26 8.39 1.53
C ILE A 109 -2.79 9.76 1.94
N ILE A 110 -3.97 10.13 1.49
CA ILE A 110 -4.61 11.41 1.83
C ILE A 110 -4.85 11.50 3.34
N HIS A 111 -5.34 10.42 3.97
CA HIS A 111 -5.54 10.36 5.42
C HIS A 111 -4.25 10.74 6.17
N GLU A 112 -3.13 10.15 5.81
CA GLU A 112 -1.86 10.45 6.47
C GLU A 112 -1.36 11.86 6.17
N LEU A 113 -1.58 12.36 4.95
CA LEU A 113 -1.21 13.73 4.61
C LEU A 113 -2.04 14.76 5.36
N MET A 114 -3.31 14.48 5.61
CA MET A 114 -4.18 15.40 6.38
C MET A 114 -3.68 15.58 7.81
N HIS A 115 -2.94 14.60 8.37
CA HIS A 115 -2.28 14.76 9.66
C HIS A 115 -1.19 15.84 9.67
N ARG A 116 -0.72 16.28 8.54
CA ARG A 116 0.19 17.43 8.44
C ARG A 116 -0.56 18.76 8.66
N ILE A 117 -1.87 18.76 8.46
CA ILE A 117 -2.73 19.94 8.64
C ILE A 117 -3.42 19.87 9.99
N GLU A 118 -3.98 18.71 10.35
CA GLU A 118 -4.69 18.48 11.61
C GLU A 118 -4.24 17.15 12.20
N PHE A 119 -3.43 17.17 13.25
CA PHE A 119 -2.76 15.97 13.77
C PHE A 119 -3.69 15.03 14.54
N ASN A 120 -4.75 15.54 15.14
CA ASN A 120 -5.69 14.73 15.92
C ASN A 120 -6.81 14.17 15.06
N HIS A 121 -7.33 12.98 15.43
CA HIS A 121 -8.53 12.42 14.81
C HIS A 121 -9.80 13.10 15.36
N SER A 122 -9.87 14.42 15.25
CA SER A 122 -10.98 15.25 15.69
C SER A 122 -12.08 15.31 14.61
N LYS A 123 -13.19 15.96 14.94
CA LYS A 123 -14.23 16.23 13.95
C LYS A 123 -13.69 17.07 12.80
N THR A 124 -12.79 18.00 13.08
CA THR A 124 -12.13 18.84 12.07
C THR A 124 -11.31 17.97 11.11
N PHE A 125 -10.54 17.03 11.65
CA PHE A 125 -9.77 16.07 10.85
C PHE A 125 -10.68 15.24 9.95
N ARG A 126 -11.75 14.67 10.51
CA ARG A 126 -12.70 13.84 9.77
C ARG A 126 -13.39 14.61 8.65
N ALA A 127 -13.77 15.85 8.90
CA ALA A 127 -14.37 16.71 7.89
C ALA A 127 -13.38 17.01 6.77
N LEU A 128 -12.13 17.28 7.12
CA LEU A 128 -11.04 17.54 6.18
C LEU A 128 -10.78 16.31 5.31
N GLU A 129 -10.71 15.14 5.92
CA GLU A 129 -10.51 13.87 5.21
C GLU A 129 -11.64 13.59 4.24
N LYS A 130 -12.89 13.66 4.67
CA LYS A 130 -14.06 13.39 3.83
C LYS A 130 -14.17 14.38 2.67
N LYS A 131 -13.78 15.61 2.88
CA LYS A 131 -13.77 16.63 1.82
C LYS A 131 -12.78 16.29 0.71
N ASN A 132 -11.65 15.69 1.06
CA ASN A 132 -10.54 15.47 0.13
C ASN A 132 -10.44 14.04 -0.40
N VAL A 133 -11.21 13.10 0.15
CA VAL A 133 -11.24 11.69 -0.30
C VAL A 133 -12.55 11.43 -1.03
N PRO A 134 -12.53 11.33 -2.38
CA PRO A 134 -13.73 10.95 -3.12
C PRO A 134 -14.20 9.54 -2.70
N ASN A 135 -15.52 9.38 -2.54
CA ASN A 135 -16.12 8.10 -2.17
C ASN A 135 -15.54 7.50 -0.88
N TYR A 136 -15.38 8.35 0.13
CA TYR A 136 -14.77 7.97 1.41
C TYR A 136 -15.31 6.65 1.98
N GLU A 137 -16.64 6.50 2.06
CA GLU A 137 -17.26 5.30 2.65
C GLU A 137 -16.96 4.05 1.82
N ALA A 138 -16.97 4.17 0.50
CA ALA A 138 -16.63 3.06 -0.39
C ALA A 138 -15.17 2.64 -0.21
N CYS A 139 -14.25 3.60 -0.06
CA CYS A 139 -12.84 3.32 0.19
C CYS A 139 -12.64 2.61 1.52
N GLN A 140 -13.34 3.02 2.58
CA GLN A 140 -13.25 2.36 3.88
C GLN A 140 -13.74 0.91 3.80
N LYS A 141 -14.80 0.66 3.05
CA LYS A 141 -15.30 -0.70 2.81
C LYS A 141 -14.27 -1.54 2.07
N GLN A 142 -13.66 -1.00 1.01
CA GLN A 142 -12.63 -1.68 0.23
C GLN A 142 -11.42 -2.04 1.09
N LEU A 143 -11.02 -1.15 1.99
CA LEU A 143 -9.91 -1.42 2.91
C LEU A 143 -10.25 -2.58 3.87
N ARG A 144 -11.46 -2.60 4.42
CA ARG A 144 -11.89 -3.71 5.27
C ARG A 144 -11.92 -5.05 4.52
N GLU A 145 -12.38 -5.04 3.28
CA GLU A 145 -12.40 -6.23 2.44
C GLU A 145 -10.99 -6.71 2.13
N THR A 146 -10.08 -5.77 1.83
CA THR A 146 -8.67 -6.08 1.56
C THR A 146 -8.00 -6.74 2.76
N ALA A 147 -8.28 -6.28 3.97
CA ALA A 147 -7.69 -6.83 5.19
C ALA A 147 -8.01 -8.33 5.38
N ARG A 148 -9.10 -8.82 4.80
CA ARG A 148 -9.47 -10.25 4.87
C ARG A 148 -8.52 -11.15 4.06
N HIS A 149 -7.72 -10.58 3.17
CA HIS A 149 -6.78 -11.33 2.32
C HIS A 149 -5.36 -11.38 2.90
N PHE A 150 -5.14 -10.81 4.09
CA PHE A 150 -3.79 -10.78 4.69
C PHE A 150 -3.26 -12.16 5.04
N SER A 151 -4.14 -13.12 5.33
CA SER A 151 -3.74 -14.50 5.66
C SER A 151 -3.14 -15.25 4.47
N ASP A 152 -3.27 -14.72 3.26
CA ASP A 152 -2.76 -15.34 2.05
C ASP A 152 -1.23 -15.21 1.95
N ILE A 153 -0.65 -14.29 2.70
CA ILE A 153 0.77 -14.02 2.82
C ILE A 153 1.07 -13.69 4.30
#